data_6e0a68e5a7754f9765b016d0b227b397
#
_entry.id   6e0a68e5a7754f9765b016d0b227b397
#
_cell.length_a   1.000
_cell.length_b   1.000
_cell.length_c   1.000
_cell.angle_alpha   90.00
_cell.angle_beta   90.00
_cell.angle_gamma   90.00
#
_symmetry.space_group_name_H-M   'P 1'
#
loop_
_entity.id
_entity.type
_entity.pdbx_description
1 polymer ?
#
loop_
_entity_poly.entity_id
_entity_poly.type
_entity_poly.pdbx_seq_one_letter_code
_entity_poly.pdbx_strand_id
1 'polypeptide(L)'
;MRFLSQCLGLPVRDPAGEPIGSVADLIVAIGGTYPPVTGVVVRTGRRRIFLPWRDVASFEDDGARLRVHTIDISAFRQRPNEILLRADLLDKQIVDLEGRKVIRVNDVRLDQVRTMYRVVAVDVGAAGLLRRLGIEGGFRTIARSLRVSLPERYIDWEDVDPLDTTIASVKLRVPHKKLAQLHPADLASILEDLAPRDRAGVLASLDDESLADAVEEMDPDSQVDILEDLSPERAADILEEMSPDDAADLVADLDQETRDEILALMERDEADELGELLGYDEDTAGGMMTTEYIAMPEHLTAGEAIDHLRELEPDAETIYYVYVTTDDGKLAGVLSLRDLIVAQPTTPIRDVMIREPVAVGINADEDEVAEVVAHYSLLAVPVVDEHNVLMGIVTVDDALDTVIPNAWKKRLPHVFSR
;
A
#
# COMPACT_ATOMS: atom_id res chain seq x y z
N MET A 1 -2.14 -4.86 33.45
CA MET A 1 -2.41 -5.30 32.07
C MET A 1 -3.84 -5.78 32.01
N ARG A 2 -4.65 -5.26 31.07
CA ARG A 2 -6.05 -5.62 30.85
C ARG A 2 -6.36 -5.65 29.36
N PHE A 3 -7.45 -6.30 29.01
CA PHE A 3 -7.97 -6.29 27.65
C PHE A 3 -9.29 -5.53 27.61
N LEU A 4 -9.58 -4.90 26.46
CA LEU A 4 -10.81 -4.15 26.26
C LEU A 4 -12.04 -5.02 26.53
N SER A 5 -12.04 -6.27 26.03
CA SER A 5 -13.13 -7.23 26.27
C SER A 5 -13.43 -7.45 27.77
N GLN A 6 -12.42 -7.38 28.62
CA GLN A 6 -12.56 -7.51 30.08
C GLN A 6 -13.10 -6.24 30.74
N CYS A 7 -12.98 -5.10 30.08
CA CYS A 7 -13.48 -3.82 30.57
C CYS A 7 -14.95 -3.59 30.20
N LEU A 8 -15.36 -4.12 29.06
CA LEU A 8 -16.74 -3.97 28.56
C LEU A 8 -17.75 -4.68 29.47
N GLY A 9 -18.87 -4.01 29.75
CA GLY A 9 -19.93 -4.54 30.60
C GLY A 9 -19.68 -4.40 32.10
N LEU A 10 -18.48 -4.02 32.54
CA LEU A 10 -18.20 -3.80 33.97
C LEU A 10 -19.12 -2.71 34.55
N PRO A 11 -19.58 -2.86 35.82
CA PRO A 11 -20.44 -1.87 36.47
C PRO A 11 -19.70 -0.57 36.72
N VAL A 12 -20.39 0.54 36.56
CA VAL A 12 -19.93 1.87 36.92
C VAL A 12 -20.75 2.34 38.13
N ARG A 13 -20.07 2.71 39.19
CA ARG A 13 -20.65 3.10 40.49
C ARG A 13 -20.28 4.54 40.83
N ASP A 14 -21.15 5.20 41.54
CA ASP A 14 -20.90 6.50 42.13
C ASP A 14 -19.93 6.41 43.32
N PRO A 15 -19.52 7.53 43.97
CA PRO A 15 -18.67 7.51 45.17
C PRO A 15 -19.30 6.78 46.36
N ALA A 16 -20.64 6.71 46.41
CA ALA A 16 -21.38 6.01 47.46
C ALA A 16 -21.49 4.49 47.22
N GLY A 17 -21.12 4.05 45.97
CA GLY A 17 -21.18 2.64 45.58
C GLY A 17 -22.47 2.27 44.81
N GLU A 18 -23.37 3.24 44.58
CA GLU A 18 -24.62 3.01 43.87
C GLU A 18 -24.35 2.84 42.34
N PRO A 19 -25.04 1.87 41.68
CA PRO A 19 -24.82 1.59 40.27
C PRO A 19 -25.41 2.69 39.37
N ILE A 20 -24.60 3.24 38.51
CA ILE A 20 -24.96 4.23 37.49
C ILE A 20 -25.28 3.56 36.15
N GLY A 21 -24.52 2.52 35.81
CA GLY A 21 -24.63 1.81 34.55
C GLY A 21 -23.50 0.83 34.32
N SER A 22 -23.21 0.55 33.07
CA SER A 22 -22.10 -0.34 32.68
C SER A 22 -21.22 0.29 31.61
N VAL A 23 -19.95 -0.09 31.57
CA VAL A 23 -18.98 0.34 30.55
C VAL A 23 -19.46 -0.18 29.19
N ALA A 24 -19.75 0.74 28.28
CA ALA A 24 -20.14 0.44 26.90
C ALA A 24 -18.97 0.51 25.94
N ASP A 25 -18.01 1.44 26.19
CA ASP A 25 -16.81 1.65 25.40
C ASP A 25 -15.77 2.45 26.20
N LEU A 26 -14.53 2.44 25.71
CA LEU A 26 -13.45 3.31 26.17
C LEU A 26 -13.04 4.26 25.04
N ILE A 27 -12.72 5.50 25.40
CA ILE A 27 -12.28 6.53 24.46
C ILE A 27 -10.80 6.78 24.67
N VAL A 28 -10.06 6.83 23.56
CA VAL A 28 -8.63 7.16 23.54
C VAL A 28 -8.37 8.35 22.63
N ALA A 29 -7.36 9.15 22.97
CA ALA A 29 -6.90 10.25 22.12
C ALA A 29 -5.74 9.77 21.26
N ILE A 30 -5.92 9.75 19.93
CA ILE A 30 -4.86 9.42 18.97
C ILE A 30 -3.88 10.61 18.90
N GLY A 31 -2.58 10.31 18.75
CA GLY A 31 -1.57 11.36 18.56
C GLY A 31 -0.32 11.16 19.42
N GLY A 32 0.01 9.94 19.78
CA GLY A 32 1.25 9.58 20.48
C GLY A 32 1.51 8.10 20.40
N THR A 33 2.75 7.69 20.72
CA THR A 33 3.22 6.30 20.68
C THR A 33 2.26 5.31 21.34
N TYR A 34 1.69 5.67 22.50
CA TYR A 34 0.70 4.87 23.23
C TYR A 34 -0.47 5.76 23.65
N PRO A 35 -1.61 5.73 22.93
CA PRO A 35 -2.72 6.62 23.19
C PRO A 35 -3.33 6.42 24.59
N PRO A 36 -3.53 7.51 25.34
CA PRO A 36 -4.14 7.44 26.66
C PRO A 36 -5.67 7.29 26.57
N VAL A 37 -6.25 6.54 27.49
CA VAL A 37 -7.70 6.53 27.72
C VAL A 37 -8.13 7.86 28.30
N THR A 38 -8.97 8.60 27.56
CA THR A 38 -9.46 9.94 27.92
C THR A 38 -10.84 9.93 28.56
N GLY A 39 -11.58 8.85 28.36
CA GLY A 39 -12.92 8.72 28.93
C GLY A 39 -13.54 7.34 28.82
N VAL A 40 -14.70 7.21 29.44
CA VAL A 40 -15.52 6.00 29.46
C VAL A 40 -16.90 6.34 28.93
N VAL A 41 -17.40 5.56 27.98
CA VAL A 41 -18.82 5.61 27.58
C VAL A 41 -19.58 4.64 28.47
N VAL A 42 -20.54 5.16 29.20
CA VAL A 42 -21.39 4.37 30.11
C VAL A 42 -22.79 4.23 29.53
N ARG A 43 -23.27 3.01 29.51
CA ARG A 43 -24.67 2.69 29.17
C ARG A 43 -25.52 2.69 30.41
N THR A 44 -26.49 3.61 30.45
CA THR A 44 -27.51 3.74 31.50
C THR A 44 -28.88 3.56 30.86
N GLY A 45 -29.48 2.39 31.01
CA GLY A 45 -30.72 2.02 30.31
C GLY A 45 -30.54 2.07 28.78
N ARG A 46 -31.29 2.98 28.12
CA ARG A 46 -31.21 3.19 26.66
C ARG A 46 -30.26 4.32 26.24
N ARG A 47 -29.64 5.00 27.19
CA ARG A 47 -28.77 6.16 26.92
C ARG A 47 -27.29 5.77 27.03
N ARG A 48 -26.45 6.47 26.28
CA ARG A 48 -24.99 6.45 26.42
C ARG A 48 -24.55 7.82 26.88
N ILE A 49 -23.80 7.88 27.97
CA ILE A 49 -23.23 9.10 28.57
C ILE A 49 -21.72 9.01 28.57
N PHE A 50 -21.07 10.15 28.45
CA PHE A 50 -19.61 10.27 28.50
C PHE A 50 -19.16 10.64 29.90
N LEU A 51 -18.16 9.91 30.41
CA LEU A 51 -17.46 10.22 31.67
C LEU A 51 -15.98 10.46 31.35
N PRO A 52 -15.47 11.67 31.61
CA PRO A 52 -14.04 11.95 31.49
C PRO A 52 -13.23 11.02 32.40
N TRP A 53 -12.07 10.57 31.95
CA TRP A 53 -11.21 9.70 32.77
C TRP A 53 -10.81 10.33 34.10
N ARG A 54 -10.66 11.65 34.15
CA ARG A 54 -10.37 12.40 35.39
C ARG A 54 -11.41 12.21 36.50
N ASP A 55 -12.65 11.85 36.13
CA ASP A 55 -13.77 11.65 37.08
C ASP A 55 -13.84 10.20 37.57
N VAL A 56 -13.00 9.31 37.05
CA VAL A 56 -12.84 7.92 37.49
C VAL A 56 -11.83 7.89 38.64
N ALA A 57 -12.24 7.39 39.81
CA ALA A 57 -11.40 7.22 40.97
C ALA A 57 -10.60 5.93 40.91
N SER A 58 -11.25 4.83 40.53
CA SER A 58 -10.63 3.51 40.32
C SER A 58 -11.31 2.77 39.19
N PHE A 59 -10.56 1.90 38.52
CA PHE A 59 -11.04 1.06 37.43
C PHE A 59 -10.40 -0.33 37.63
N GLU A 60 -11.16 -1.22 38.27
CA GLU A 60 -10.69 -2.53 38.71
C GLU A 60 -11.56 -3.66 38.16
N ASP A 61 -11.30 -4.92 38.51
CA ASP A 61 -12.02 -6.09 38.00
C ASP A 61 -13.49 -6.11 38.38
N ASP A 62 -13.85 -5.44 39.47
CA ASP A 62 -15.22 -5.28 39.99
C ASP A 62 -15.96 -4.07 39.37
N GLY A 63 -15.28 -3.28 38.55
CA GLY A 63 -15.85 -2.15 37.82
C GLY A 63 -15.13 -0.81 37.99
N ALA A 64 -15.80 0.25 37.51
CA ALA A 64 -15.35 1.61 37.67
C ALA A 64 -16.06 2.32 38.81
N ARG A 65 -15.31 3.02 39.66
CA ARG A 65 -15.85 3.89 40.72
C ARG A 65 -15.53 5.35 40.35
N LEU A 66 -16.53 6.21 40.44
CA LEU A 66 -16.35 7.63 40.23
C LEU A 66 -15.87 8.34 41.49
N ARG A 67 -15.26 9.51 41.29
CA ARG A 67 -14.91 10.45 42.36
C ARG A 67 -15.87 11.61 42.48
N VAL A 68 -16.80 11.75 41.53
CA VAL A 68 -17.77 12.87 41.45
C VAL A 68 -19.17 12.37 41.70
N HIS A 69 -19.99 13.17 42.40
CA HIS A 69 -21.41 12.88 42.61
C HIS A 69 -22.33 13.46 41.54
N THR A 70 -21.85 14.44 40.80
CA THR A 70 -22.63 15.09 39.74
C THR A 70 -22.04 14.68 38.38
N ILE A 71 -22.88 14.11 37.50
CA ILE A 71 -22.51 13.62 36.18
C ILE A 71 -23.22 14.45 35.14
N ASP A 72 -22.48 14.85 34.10
CA ASP A 72 -23.07 15.43 32.91
C ASP A 72 -23.74 14.30 32.08
N ILE A 73 -25.06 14.38 31.96
CA ILE A 73 -25.87 13.40 31.20
C ILE A 73 -26.13 13.84 29.76
N SER A 74 -25.46 14.87 29.26
CA SER A 74 -25.54 15.27 27.86
C SER A 74 -25.10 14.13 26.95
N ALA A 75 -25.66 14.10 25.74
CA ALA A 75 -25.31 13.08 24.76
C ALA A 75 -23.82 13.17 24.41
N PHE A 76 -23.13 12.02 24.38
CA PHE A 76 -21.74 11.96 23.97
C PHE A 76 -21.58 12.53 22.55
N ARG A 77 -20.60 13.40 22.37
CA ARG A 77 -20.11 13.87 21.08
C ARG A 77 -18.62 13.57 21.02
N GLN A 78 -18.24 12.74 20.05
CA GLN A 78 -16.84 12.40 19.78
C GLN A 78 -16.07 13.66 19.37
N ARG A 79 -14.87 13.85 19.91
CA ARG A 79 -13.99 14.97 19.58
C ARG A 79 -13.07 14.59 18.44
N PRO A 80 -12.55 15.57 17.70
CA PRO A 80 -11.43 15.33 16.79
C PRO A 80 -10.28 14.64 17.54
N ASN A 81 -9.63 13.66 16.93
CA ASN A 81 -8.55 12.85 17.52
C ASN A 81 -8.97 11.88 18.64
N GLU A 82 -10.24 11.61 18.86
CA GLU A 82 -10.73 10.57 19.77
C GLU A 82 -11.33 9.42 18.99
N ILE A 83 -10.98 8.19 19.37
CA ILE A 83 -11.61 6.95 18.87
C ILE A 83 -12.24 6.17 20.01
N LEU A 84 -13.31 5.45 19.68
CA LEU A 84 -13.97 4.50 20.55
C LEU A 84 -13.38 3.10 20.29
N LEU A 85 -12.71 2.53 21.28
CA LEU A 85 -11.97 1.28 21.08
C LEU A 85 -12.86 0.12 20.63
N ARG A 86 -14.11 0.06 21.11
CA ARG A 86 -15.05 -0.97 20.70
C ARG A 86 -15.67 -0.70 19.33
N ALA A 87 -16.14 0.54 19.12
CA ALA A 87 -16.91 0.84 17.91
C ALA A 87 -16.01 1.03 16.69
N ASP A 88 -14.82 1.64 16.88
CA ASP A 88 -13.96 2.08 15.79
C ASP A 88 -12.73 1.18 15.57
N LEU A 89 -12.41 0.27 16.52
CA LEU A 89 -11.20 -0.56 16.40
C LEU A 89 -11.49 -2.07 16.52
N LEU A 90 -12.38 -2.49 17.43
CA LEU A 90 -12.67 -3.91 17.63
C LEU A 90 -13.41 -4.49 16.41
N ASP A 91 -13.00 -5.64 15.90
CA ASP A 91 -13.48 -6.29 14.67
C ASP A 91 -13.13 -5.58 13.36
N LYS A 92 -12.39 -4.48 13.44
CA LYS A 92 -11.96 -3.75 12.25
C LYS A 92 -10.70 -4.34 11.66
N GLN A 93 -10.52 -4.10 10.37
CA GLN A 93 -9.25 -4.35 9.70
C GLN A 93 -8.26 -3.24 10.07
N ILE A 94 -7.02 -3.61 10.23
CA ILE A 94 -5.88 -2.71 10.43
C ILE A 94 -4.72 -3.20 9.58
N VAL A 95 -3.82 -2.30 9.22
CA VAL A 95 -2.55 -2.66 8.59
C VAL A 95 -1.51 -2.93 9.69
N ASP A 96 -0.90 -4.09 9.63
CA ASP A 96 0.33 -4.45 10.36
C ASP A 96 1.52 -3.98 9.53
N LEU A 97 2.07 -2.82 9.86
CA LEU A 97 3.16 -2.20 9.09
C LEU A 97 4.48 -2.99 9.18
N GLU A 98 4.70 -3.75 10.26
CA GLU A 98 5.87 -4.62 10.38
C GLU A 98 5.68 -5.92 9.60
N GLY A 99 4.50 -6.53 9.70
CA GLY A 99 4.13 -7.76 8.98
C GLY A 99 3.57 -7.51 7.59
N ARG A 100 3.45 -6.26 7.14
CA ARG A 100 3.00 -5.80 5.82
C ARG A 100 1.75 -6.55 5.33
N LYS A 101 0.70 -6.54 6.14
CA LYS A 101 -0.56 -7.24 5.84
C LYS A 101 -1.73 -6.69 6.60
N VAL A 102 -2.90 -6.94 6.04
CA VAL A 102 -4.19 -6.60 6.66
C VAL A 102 -4.61 -7.70 7.65
N ILE A 103 -4.98 -7.30 8.84
CA ILE A 103 -5.45 -8.21 9.89
C ILE A 103 -6.61 -7.63 10.67
N ARG A 104 -7.43 -8.53 11.25
CA ARG A 104 -8.57 -8.13 12.08
C ARG A 104 -8.20 -8.04 13.54
N VAL A 105 -8.62 -6.94 14.19
CA VAL A 105 -8.46 -6.74 15.63
C VAL A 105 -9.46 -7.60 16.40
N ASN A 106 -8.97 -8.57 17.15
CA ASN A 106 -9.78 -9.44 17.98
C ASN A 106 -9.99 -8.89 19.40
N ASP A 107 -8.99 -8.19 19.97
CA ASP A 107 -9.08 -7.51 21.24
C ASP A 107 -8.02 -6.38 21.33
N VAL A 108 -8.11 -5.52 22.35
CA VAL A 108 -7.20 -4.40 22.53
C VAL A 108 -6.53 -4.52 23.92
N ARG A 109 -5.22 -4.47 23.94
CA ARG A 109 -4.43 -4.55 25.16
C ARG A 109 -4.21 -3.17 25.76
N LEU A 110 -4.56 -3.04 27.04
CA LEU A 110 -4.44 -1.84 27.83
C LEU A 110 -3.45 -2.06 28.98
N ASP A 111 -2.50 -1.18 29.12
CA ASP A 111 -1.62 -1.17 30.29
C ASP A 111 -1.77 0.12 31.09
N GLN A 112 -1.65 -0.02 32.41
CA GLN A 112 -1.74 1.11 33.33
C GLN A 112 -0.36 1.74 33.54
N VAL A 113 -0.26 3.01 33.12
CA VAL A 113 0.93 3.83 33.35
C VAL A 113 0.56 4.92 34.35
N ARG A 114 1.04 4.80 35.58
CA ARG A 114 0.64 5.64 36.71
C ARG A 114 -0.87 5.52 36.98
N THR A 115 -1.63 6.57 36.75
CA THR A 115 -3.09 6.65 37.00
C THR A 115 -3.93 6.53 35.69
N MET A 116 -3.29 6.36 34.54
CA MET A 116 -3.97 6.33 33.23
C MET A 116 -3.75 4.98 32.56
N TYR A 117 -4.78 4.48 31.90
CA TYR A 117 -4.63 3.37 30.98
C TYR A 117 -4.20 3.89 29.61
N ARG A 118 -3.37 3.11 28.93
CA ARG A 118 -2.91 3.37 27.55
C ARG A 118 -3.12 2.14 26.71
N VAL A 119 -3.44 2.34 25.45
CA VAL A 119 -3.40 1.27 24.46
C VAL A 119 -1.94 0.98 24.16
N VAL A 120 -1.54 -0.28 24.29
CA VAL A 120 -0.14 -0.70 24.05
C VAL A 120 -0.01 -1.68 22.90
N ALA A 121 -1.04 -2.46 22.61
CA ALA A 121 -1.03 -3.43 21.52
C ALA A 121 -2.46 -3.82 21.14
N VAL A 122 -2.61 -4.39 19.95
CA VAL A 122 -3.83 -5.10 19.52
C VAL A 122 -3.59 -6.60 19.53
N ASP A 123 -4.61 -7.37 19.91
CA ASP A 123 -4.60 -8.83 19.87
C ASP A 123 -5.30 -9.29 18.59
N VAL A 124 -4.54 -9.93 17.72
CA VAL A 124 -5.00 -10.47 16.44
C VAL A 124 -5.02 -12.01 16.45
N GLY A 125 -4.67 -12.61 17.59
CA GLY A 125 -4.64 -14.04 17.80
C GLY A 125 -5.99 -14.65 18.16
N ALA A 126 -6.12 -15.97 17.98
CA ALA A 126 -7.33 -16.72 18.35
C ALA A 126 -7.67 -16.61 19.85
N ALA A 127 -6.67 -16.40 20.71
CA ALA A 127 -6.86 -16.20 22.15
C ALA A 127 -7.71 -14.95 22.46
N GLY A 128 -7.50 -13.83 21.71
CA GLY A 128 -8.29 -12.61 21.85
C GLY A 128 -9.77 -12.84 21.51
N LEU A 129 -10.04 -13.56 20.44
CA LEU A 129 -11.40 -13.90 20.04
C LEU A 129 -12.11 -14.77 21.11
N LEU A 130 -11.43 -15.81 21.64
CA LEU A 130 -11.99 -16.69 22.67
C LEU A 130 -12.23 -15.94 23.99
N ARG A 131 -11.36 -15.02 24.36
CA ARG A 131 -11.51 -14.15 25.54
C ARG A 131 -12.77 -13.30 25.41
N ARG A 132 -12.95 -12.68 24.26
CA ARG A 132 -14.11 -11.86 23.98
C ARG A 132 -15.44 -12.63 23.99
N LEU A 133 -15.42 -13.88 23.53
CA LEU A 133 -16.58 -14.77 23.57
C LEU A 133 -16.84 -15.32 25.00
N GLY A 134 -15.96 -15.05 25.95
CA GLY A 134 -16.08 -15.54 27.33
C GLY A 134 -15.80 -17.03 27.51
N ILE A 135 -15.27 -17.71 26.50
CA ILE A 135 -15.02 -19.16 26.49
C ILE A 135 -13.54 -19.52 26.64
N GLU A 136 -12.66 -18.51 26.81
CA GLU A 136 -11.21 -18.71 26.93
C GLU A 136 -10.86 -19.71 28.06
N GLY A 137 -11.50 -19.59 29.24
CA GLY A 137 -11.22 -20.46 30.40
C GLY A 137 -11.55 -21.94 30.14
N GLY A 138 -12.68 -22.20 29.50
CA GLY A 138 -13.10 -23.55 29.12
C GLY A 138 -12.18 -24.14 28.06
N PHE A 139 -11.86 -23.33 27.02
CA PHE A 139 -11.01 -23.77 25.93
C PHE A 139 -9.54 -23.95 26.35
N ARG A 140 -8.99 -23.11 27.23
CA ARG A 140 -7.65 -23.29 27.82
C ARG A 140 -7.53 -24.62 28.59
N THR A 141 -8.57 -25.05 29.26
CA THR A 141 -8.57 -26.34 29.97
C THR A 141 -8.51 -27.52 28.98
N ILE A 142 -9.29 -27.45 27.88
CA ILE A 142 -9.31 -28.45 26.82
C ILE A 142 -7.99 -28.45 26.04
N ALA A 143 -7.50 -27.27 25.64
CA ALA A 143 -6.24 -27.09 24.90
C ALA A 143 -5.03 -27.62 25.71
N ARG A 144 -5.01 -27.38 27.02
CA ARG A 144 -3.97 -27.94 27.92
C ARG A 144 -4.01 -29.46 27.95
N SER A 145 -5.21 -30.07 27.95
CA SER A 145 -5.39 -31.52 27.90
C SER A 145 -4.90 -32.11 26.56
N LEU A 146 -5.08 -31.36 25.46
CA LEU A 146 -4.66 -31.74 24.10
C LEU A 146 -3.22 -31.32 23.75
N ARG A 147 -2.49 -30.68 24.67
CA ARG A 147 -1.15 -30.09 24.46
C ARG A 147 -1.09 -29.11 23.28
N VAL A 148 -2.19 -28.44 22.97
CA VAL A 148 -2.26 -27.41 21.94
C VAL A 148 -2.08 -26.05 22.61
N SER A 149 -1.07 -25.28 22.21
CA SER A 149 -0.92 -23.87 22.63
C SER A 149 -1.81 -22.99 21.75
N LEU A 150 -2.64 -22.14 22.36
CA LEU A 150 -3.32 -21.07 21.64
C LEU A 150 -2.28 -20.01 21.26
N PRO A 151 -2.11 -19.70 19.97
CA PRO A 151 -1.19 -18.64 19.58
C PRO A 151 -1.75 -17.30 20.06
N GLU A 152 -1.02 -16.68 20.99
CA GLU A 152 -1.20 -15.26 21.33
C GLU A 152 -0.38 -14.46 20.34
N ARG A 153 -1.01 -13.60 19.58
CA ARG A 153 -0.35 -12.74 18.60
C ARG A 153 -0.75 -11.30 18.85
N TYR A 154 0.22 -10.54 19.28
CA TYR A 154 0.07 -9.11 19.55
C TYR A 154 0.85 -8.31 18.54
N ILE A 155 0.29 -7.18 18.13
CA ILE A 155 0.97 -6.16 17.33
C ILE A 155 1.06 -4.95 18.23
N ASP A 156 2.26 -4.38 18.34
CA ASP A 156 2.47 -3.16 19.11
C ASP A 156 1.66 -2.01 18.49
N TRP A 157 1.18 -1.11 19.33
CA TRP A 157 0.38 0.02 18.82
C TRP A 157 1.17 0.92 17.87
N GLU A 158 2.48 0.97 17.98
CA GLU A 158 3.33 1.76 17.09
C GLU A 158 3.32 1.23 15.65
N ASP A 159 3.04 -0.06 15.47
CA ASP A 159 3.03 -0.77 14.20
C ASP A 159 1.61 -0.94 13.63
N VAL A 160 0.62 -0.31 14.27
CA VAL A 160 -0.80 -0.35 13.85
C VAL A 160 -1.17 0.91 13.11
N ASP A 161 -1.68 0.78 11.89
CA ASP A 161 -2.41 1.85 11.20
C ASP A 161 -3.92 1.53 11.18
N PRO A 162 -4.74 2.30 11.89
CA PRO A 162 -6.18 2.09 11.91
C PRO A 162 -6.81 2.65 10.62
N LEU A 163 -7.32 1.78 9.76
CA LEU A 163 -7.91 2.11 8.45
C LEU A 163 -9.27 2.82 8.53
N ASP A 164 -10.02 2.66 9.62
CA ASP A 164 -11.36 3.21 9.71
C ASP A 164 -11.36 4.66 10.19
N THR A 165 -11.22 5.58 9.26
CA THR A 165 -11.44 7.01 9.47
C THR A 165 -12.89 7.44 9.21
N THR A 166 -13.87 6.53 9.34
CA THR A 166 -15.28 6.88 9.29
C THR A 166 -15.71 7.62 10.57
N ILE A 167 -14.91 8.60 10.96
CA ILE A 167 -15.39 9.69 11.82
C ILE A 167 -15.93 10.73 10.85
N ALA A 168 -17.24 10.63 10.60
CA ALA A 168 -17.97 11.66 9.89
C ALA A 168 -17.54 13.03 10.40
N SER A 169 -17.01 13.88 9.52
CA SER A 169 -16.77 15.31 9.70
C SER A 169 -15.39 15.82 10.16
N VAL A 170 -14.42 15.01 10.44
CA VAL A 170 -13.06 15.54 10.61
C VAL A 170 -12.10 14.73 9.74
N LYS A 171 -11.56 15.36 8.71
CA LYS A 171 -10.36 14.89 8.01
C LYS A 171 -9.23 14.80 9.05
N LEU A 172 -9.18 13.72 9.81
CA LEU A 172 -7.97 13.34 10.47
C LEU A 172 -6.98 12.98 9.36
N ARG A 173 -6.17 13.95 9.01
CA ARG A 173 -4.86 13.68 8.45
C ARG A 173 -4.01 13.04 9.55
N VAL A 174 -4.35 11.86 9.99
CA VAL A 174 -3.32 10.91 10.40
C VAL A 174 -2.68 10.55 9.06
N PRO A 175 -1.48 10.99 8.81
CA PRO A 175 -0.91 10.72 7.51
C PRO A 175 -0.74 9.22 7.42
N HIS A 176 -1.36 8.59 6.43
CA HIS A 176 -0.89 7.32 5.88
C HIS A 176 0.52 7.48 5.28
N LYS A 177 1.28 8.49 5.72
CA LYS A 177 2.71 8.74 5.42
C LYS A 177 3.58 7.51 5.63
N LYS A 178 3.15 6.59 6.46
CA LYS A 178 3.84 5.31 6.65
C LYS A 178 3.49 4.32 5.54
N LEU A 179 2.28 4.35 4.99
CA LEU A 179 1.89 3.51 3.85
C LEU A 179 2.60 3.94 2.57
N ALA A 180 2.65 5.23 2.29
CA ALA A 180 3.41 5.79 1.16
C ALA A 180 4.94 5.58 1.25
N GLN A 181 5.46 5.07 2.37
CA GLN A 181 6.87 4.71 2.56
C GLN A 181 7.13 3.20 2.42
N LEU A 182 6.08 2.40 2.21
CA LEU A 182 6.22 0.98 1.94
C LEU A 182 6.73 0.80 0.50
N HIS A 183 7.32 -0.37 0.25
CA HIS A 183 7.61 -0.77 -1.12
C HIS A 183 6.29 -0.92 -1.90
N PRO A 184 6.22 -0.52 -3.18
CA PRO A 184 5.01 -0.63 -4.01
C PRO A 184 4.31 -2.00 -3.91
N ALA A 185 5.05 -3.10 -4.06
CA ALA A 185 4.53 -4.48 -3.93
C ALA A 185 3.90 -4.80 -2.57
N ASP A 186 4.42 -4.22 -1.47
CA ASP A 186 3.81 -4.39 -0.14
C ASP A 186 2.52 -3.56 -0.02
N LEU A 187 2.49 -2.38 -0.62
CA LEU A 187 1.31 -1.51 -0.65
C LEU A 187 0.21 -2.14 -1.52
N ALA A 188 0.56 -2.70 -2.68
CA ALA A 188 -0.31 -3.48 -3.54
C ALA A 188 -1.01 -4.61 -2.76
N SER A 189 -0.24 -5.48 -2.11
CA SER A 189 -0.77 -6.58 -1.31
C SER A 189 -1.72 -6.12 -0.19
N ILE A 190 -1.46 -4.95 0.41
CA ILE A 190 -2.33 -4.37 1.42
C ILE A 190 -3.64 -3.88 0.79
N LEU A 191 -3.59 -3.20 -0.35
CA LEU A 191 -4.77 -2.69 -1.04
C LEU A 191 -5.68 -3.81 -1.54
N GLU A 192 -5.10 -4.91 -2.05
CA GLU A 192 -5.83 -6.11 -2.48
C GLU A 192 -6.57 -6.81 -1.32
N ASP A 193 -5.91 -6.91 -0.15
CA ASP A 193 -6.49 -7.55 1.05
C ASP A 193 -7.58 -6.70 1.72
N LEU A 194 -7.70 -5.40 1.38
CA LEU A 194 -8.66 -4.51 1.99
C LEU A 194 -10.08 -4.71 1.44
N ALA A 195 -11.07 -4.64 2.33
CA ALA A 195 -12.47 -4.53 1.90
C ALA A 195 -12.69 -3.17 1.19
N PRO A 196 -13.52 -3.09 0.12
CA PRO A 196 -13.71 -1.86 -0.68
C PRO A 196 -13.96 -0.59 0.15
N ARG A 197 -14.75 -0.72 1.22
CA ARG A 197 -15.06 0.41 2.10
C ARG A 197 -13.83 0.96 2.85
N ASP A 198 -12.92 0.08 3.28
CA ASP A 198 -11.74 0.46 4.06
C ASP A 198 -10.63 0.93 3.08
N ARG A 199 -10.58 0.34 1.88
CA ARG A 199 -9.70 0.70 0.76
C ARG A 199 -9.89 2.16 0.33
N ALA A 200 -11.12 2.63 0.15
CA ALA A 200 -11.41 4.00 -0.26
C ALA A 200 -10.76 5.08 0.63
N GLY A 201 -10.62 4.82 1.93
CA GLY A 201 -9.94 5.72 2.88
C GLY A 201 -8.44 5.79 2.63
N VAL A 202 -7.81 4.69 2.28
CA VAL A 202 -6.38 4.59 1.97
C VAL A 202 -6.11 5.26 0.62
N LEU A 203 -6.86 4.91 -0.43
CA LEU A 203 -6.76 5.52 -1.75
C LEU A 203 -6.83 7.05 -1.70
N ALA A 204 -7.78 7.61 -0.91
CA ALA A 204 -7.92 9.06 -0.76
C ALA A 204 -6.75 9.77 -0.04
N SER A 205 -5.80 9.02 0.52
CA SER A 205 -4.70 9.55 1.33
C SER A 205 -3.32 9.40 0.70
N LEU A 206 -3.19 8.54 -0.31
CA LEU A 206 -1.98 8.37 -1.11
C LEU A 206 -1.90 9.49 -2.17
N ASP A 207 -0.68 9.90 -2.51
CA ASP A 207 -0.41 10.67 -3.72
C ASP A 207 -0.52 9.77 -4.95
N ASP A 208 -0.62 10.38 -6.12
CA ASP A 208 -0.92 9.66 -7.35
C ASP A 208 0.30 8.83 -7.80
N GLU A 209 1.55 9.31 -7.65
CA GLU A 209 2.79 8.58 -7.87
C GLU A 209 2.87 7.28 -7.06
N SER A 210 2.73 7.36 -5.71
CA SER A 210 2.75 6.16 -4.85
C SER A 210 1.61 5.18 -5.13
N LEU A 211 0.49 5.67 -5.67
CA LEU A 211 -0.63 4.81 -6.03
C LEU A 211 -0.42 4.16 -7.39
N ALA A 212 0.15 4.85 -8.37
CA ALA A 212 0.55 4.31 -9.66
C ALA A 212 1.51 3.14 -9.47
N ASP A 213 2.65 3.38 -8.77
CA ASP A 213 3.63 2.33 -8.43
C ASP A 213 2.99 1.10 -7.77
N ALA A 214 2.00 1.32 -6.88
CA ALA A 214 1.35 0.19 -6.22
C ALA A 214 0.35 -0.53 -7.12
N VAL A 215 -0.29 0.16 -8.06
CA VAL A 215 -1.24 -0.44 -9.01
C VAL A 215 -0.50 -1.32 -10.01
N GLU A 216 0.67 -0.92 -10.50
CA GLU A 216 1.53 -1.71 -11.38
C GLU A 216 1.86 -3.11 -10.80
N GLU A 217 2.05 -3.18 -9.49
CA GLU A 217 2.40 -4.41 -8.76
C GLU A 217 1.19 -5.31 -8.40
N MET A 218 -0.04 -4.97 -8.83
CA MET A 218 -1.27 -5.73 -8.51
C MET A 218 -1.61 -6.77 -9.57
N ASP A 219 -2.44 -7.76 -9.17
CA ASP A 219 -3.13 -8.62 -10.15
C ASP A 219 -4.03 -7.78 -11.09
N PRO A 220 -4.15 -8.08 -12.42
CA PRO A 220 -4.96 -7.33 -13.37
C PRO A 220 -6.42 -7.09 -12.92
N ASP A 221 -7.09 -8.12 -12.39
CA ASP A 221 -8.45 -7.98 -11.83
C ASP A 221 -8.53 -6.91 -10.70
N SER A 222 -7.47 -6.82 -9.88
CA SER A 222 -7.37 -5.86 -8.77
C SER A 222 -7.04 -4.45 -9.26
N GLN A 223 -6.25 -4.30 -10.31
CA GLN A 223 -5.95 -3.03 -10.96
C GLN A 223 -7.24 -2.38 -11.48
N VAL A 224 -8.04 -3.12 -12.23
CA VAL A 224 -9.35 -2.66 -12.73
C VAL A 224 -10.26 -2.25 -11.58
N ASP A 225 -10.39 -3.10 -10.54
CA ASP A 225 -11.20 -2.80 -9.34
C ASP A 225 -10.78 -1.49 -8.64
N ILE A 226 -9.47 -1.19 -8.62
CA ILE A 226 -8.94 0.06 -8.02
C ILE A 226 -9.32 1.26 -8.89
N LEU A 227 -9.13 1.20 -10.19
CA LEU A 227 -9.50 2.29 -11.09
C LEU A 227 -11.00 2.61 -11.02
N GLU A 228 -11.86 1.57 -10.99
CA GLU A 228 -13.31 1.74 -10.86
C GLU A 228 -13.73 2.37 -9.50
N ASP A 229 -12.94 2.20 -8.45
CA ASP A 229 -13.17 2.82 -7.13
C ASP A 229 -12.79 4.33 -7.11
N LEU A 230 -12.11 4.85 -8.13
CA LEU A 230 -11.65 6.23 -8.26
C LEU A 230 -12.61 7.10 -9.07
N SER A 231 -12.43 8.41 -9.04
CA SER A 231 -13.08 9.28 -10.04
C SER A 231 -12.34 9.19 -11.37
N PRO A 232 -13.02 9.34 -12.52
CA PRO A 232 -12.37 9.26 -13.84
C PRO A 232 -11.18 10.22 -14.00
N GLU A 233 -11.26 11.42 -13.41
CA GLU A 233 -10.17 12.39 -13.44
C GLU A 233 -8.93 11.85 -12.70
N ARG A 234 -9.14 11.23 -11.53
CA ARG A 234 -8.03 10.69 -10.76
C ARG A 234 -7.47 9.40 -11.37
N ALA A 235 -8.31 8.61 -12.02
CA ALA A 235 -7.86 7.43 -12.75
C ALA A 235 -6.95 7.84 -13.92
N ALA A 236 -7.28 8.94 -14.62
CA ALA A 236 -6.42 9.52 -15.65
C ALA A 236 -5.06 9.98 -15.08
N ASP A 237 -5.09 10.76 -13.98
CA ASP A 237 -3.86 11.24 -13.30
C ASP A 237 -2.94 10.06 -12.90
N ILE A 238 -3.51 8.92 -12.45
CA ILE A 238 -2.73 7.73 -12.07
C ILE A 238 -2.15 7.02 -13.30
N LEU A 239 -2.92 6.87 -14.37
CA LEU A 239 -2.42 6.25 -15.59
C LEU A 239 -1.30 7.07 -16.25
N GLU A 240 -1.29 8.40 -16.07
CA GLU A 240 -0.22 9.30 -16.51
C GLU A 240 1.07 9.15 -15.69
N GLU A 241 0.98 8.67 -14.45
CA GLU A 241 2.13 8.40 -13.56
C GLU A 241 2.62 6.95 -13.67
N MET A 242 1.89 6.05 -14.34
CA MET A 242 2.28 4.66 -14.56
C MET A 242 3.25 4.51 -15.74
N SER A 243 4.04 3.41 -15.75
CA SER A 243 4.79 3.02 -16.94
C SER A 243 3.85 2.86 -18.15
N PRO A 244 4.19 3.35 -19.33
CA PRO A 244 3.30 3.36 -20.49
C PRO A 244 2.75 1.98 -20.91
N ASP A 245 3.55 0.92 -20.78
CA ASP A 245 3.14 -0.46 -21.04
C ASP A 245 2.13 -0.97 -20.00
N ASP A 246 2.38 -0.82 -18.70
CA ASP A 246 1.44 -1.19 -17.65
C ASP A 246 0.14 -0.40 -17.74
N ALA A 247 0.21 0.90 -18.06
CA ALA A 247 -0.95 1.73 -18.32
C ALA A 247 -1.75 1.24 -19.54
N ALA A 248 -1.07 0.80 -20.61
CA ALA A 248 -1.71 0.26 -21.80
C ALA A 248 -2.44 -1.05 -21.51
N ASP A 249 -1.81 -1.97 -20.80
CA ASP A 249 -2.38 -3.25 -20.40
C ASP A 249 -3.62 -3.04 -19.53
N LEU A 250 -3.52 -2.18 -18.53
CA LEU A 250 -4.64 -1.87 -17.65
C LEU A 250 -5.80 -1.22 -18.40
N VAL A 251 -5.53 -0.29 -19.31
CA VAL A 251 -6.55 0.35 -20.15
C VAL A 251 -7.17 -0.65 -21.14
N ALA A 252 -6.41 -1.65 -21.62
CA ALA A 252 -6.94 -2.71 -22.49
C ALA A 252 -7.99 -3.56 -21.76
N ASP A 253 -7.82 -3.80 -20.47
CA ASP A 253 -8.72 -4.59 -19.62
C ASP A 253 -10.00 -3.84 -19.20
N LEU A 254 -10.05 -2.50 -19.33
CA LEU A 254 -11.24 -1.72 -19.02
C LEU A 254 -12.36 -1.91 -20.07
N ASP A 255 -13.61 -1.72 -19.62
CA ASP A 255 -14.72 -1.63 -20.55
C ASP A 255 -14.62 -0.36 -21.43
N GLN A 256 -15.21 -0.43 -22.63
CA GLN A 256 -15.04 0.62 -23.64
C GLN A 256 -15.53 2.01 -23.17
N GLU A 257 -16.59 2.09 -22.37
CA GLU A 257 -17.15 3.37 -21.90
C GLU A 257 -16.19 4.04 -20.90
N THR A 258 -15.69 3.27 -19.95
CA THR A 258 -14.69 3.72 -18.95
C THR A 258 -13.37 4.10 -19.60
N ARG A 259 -12.87 3.29 -20.54
CA ARG A 259 -11.66 3.57 -21.34
C ARG A 259 -11.77 4.89 -22.07
N ASP A 260 -12.85 5.08 -22.86
CA ASP A 260 -13.05 6.30 -23.67
C ASP A 260 -13.18 7.56 -22.77
N GLU A 261 -13.77 7.42 -21.56
CA GLU A 261 -13.90 8.51 -20.59
C GLU A 261 -12.54 8.91 -20.01
N ILE A 262 -11.74 7.93 -19.58
CA ILE A 262 -10.43 8.17 -18.97
C ILE A 262 -9.46 8.77 -20.01
N LEU A 263 -9.31 8.16 -21.18
CA LEU A 263 -8.45 8.67 -22.25
C LEU A 263 -8.80 10.11 -22.69
N ALA A 264 -10.08 10.49 -22.60
CA ALA A 264 -10.50 11.85 -22.90
C ALA A 264 -10.10 12.87 -21.81
N LEU A 265 -9.74 12.43 -20.61
CA LEU A 265 -9.34 13.25 -19.48
C LEU A 265 -7.82 13.37 -19.34
N MET A 266 -7.06 12.44 -19.91
CA MET A 266 -5.60 12.44 -19.93
C MET A 266 -5.02 13.61 -20.71
N GLU A 267 -3.77 13.96 -20.41
CA GLU A 267 -2.98 14.87 -21.23
C GLU A 267 -2.84 14.29 -22.64
N ARG A 268 -2.89 15.17 -23.63
CA ARG A 268 -3.02 14.73 -25.02
C ARG A 268 -1.83 13.89 -25.50
N ASP A 269 -0.64 14.28 -25.09
CA ASP A 269 0.60 13.62 -25.53
C ASP A 269 0.67 12.20 -24.91
N GLU A 270 0.26 12.03 -23.66
CA GLU A 270 0.16 10.74 -22.96
C GLU A 270 -0.94 9.84 -23.55
N ALA A 271 -2.12 10.43 -23.82
CA ALA A 271 -3.22 9.69 -24.46
C ALA A 271 -2.89 9.23 -25.89
N ASP A 272 -2.14 10.04 -26.66
CA ASP A 272 -1.69 9.69 -28.02
C ASP A 272 -0.64 8.53 -27.94
N GLU A 273 0.28 8.55 -26.95
CA GLU A 273 1.28 7.51 -26.71
C GLU A 273 0.64 6.19 -26.30
N LEU A 274 -0.25 6.23 -25.31
CA LEU A 274 -1.02 5.07 -24.85
C LEU A 274 -1.86 4.48 -26.00
N GLY A 275 -2.46 5.35 -26.84
CA GLY A 275 -3.20 4.94 -28.02
C GLY A 275 -2.33 4.24 -29.07
N GLU A 276 -1.03 4.54 -29.16
CA GLU A 276 -0.07 3.85 -30.02
C GLU A 276 0.26 2.45 -29.47
N LEU A 277 0.52 2.33 -28.15
CA LEU A 277 0.80 1.06 -27.48
C LEU A 277 -0.39 0.09 -27.57
N LEU A 278 -1.60 0.55 -27.35
CA LEU A 278 -2.84 -0.22 -27.52
C LEU A 278 -3.06 -0.74 -28.96
N GLY A 279 -2.29 -0.27 -29.94
CA GLY A 279 -2.33 -0.74 -31.33
C GLY A 279 -1.53 -2.00 -31.58
N TYR A 280 -0.66 -2.42 -30.65
CA TYR A 280 0.13 -3.64 -30.75
C TYR A 280 -0.64 -4.85 -30.15
N ASP A 281 -0.19 -6.05 -30.49
CA ASP A 281 -0.72 -7.28 -29.92
C ASP A 281 -0.01 -7.52 -28.58
N GLU A 282 -0.77 -7.76 -27.50
CA GLU A 282 -0.27 -7.93 -26.12
C GLU A 282 0.83 -9.02 -26.02
N ASP A 283 0.71 -10.11 -26.80
CA ASP A 283 1.68 -11.24 -26.79
C ASP A 283 2.94 -10.95 -27.64
N THR A 284 3.23 -9.68 -27.99
CA THR A 284 4.40 -9.29 -28.80
C THR A 284 5.31 -8.32 -28.07
N ALA A 285 6.56 -8.21 -28.54
CA ALA A 285 7.50 -7.21 -28.02
C ALA A 285 6.97 -5.78 -28.09
N GLY A 286 6.11 -5.47 -29.06
CA GLY A 286 5.45 -4.18 -29.18
C GLY A 286 4.37 -3.95 -28.14
N GLY A 287 3.65 -4.99 -27.68
CA GLY A 287 2.70 -4.91 -26.59
C GLY A 287 3.37 -4.85 -25.22
N MET A 288 4.50 -5.55 -25.07
CA MET A 288 5.26 -5.62 -23.81
C MET A 288 6.23 -4.46 -23.60
N MET A 289 6.43 -3.56 -24.57
CA MET A 289 7.47 -2.54 -24.49
C MET A 289 7.00 -1.30 -23.76
N THR A 290 7.87 -0.74 -22.93
CA THR A 290 7.75 0.64 -22.50
C THR A 290 8.41 1.59 -23.49
N THR A 291 7.85 2.77 -23.63
CA THR A 291 8.40 3.88 -24.41
C THR A 291 9.32 4.77 -23.60
N GLU A 292 9.37 4.54 -22.27
CA GLU A 292 10.29 5.21 -21.37
C GLU A 292 11.69 4.62 -21.45
N TYR A 293 12.47 5.10 -22.36
CA TYR A 293 13.88 4.73 -22.48
C TYR A 293 14.78 5.94 -22.76
N ILE A 294 16.05 5.80 -22.42
CA ILE A 294 17.02 6.87 -22.62
C ILE A 294 17.73 6.65 -23.97
N ALA A 295 17.44 7.52 -24.93
CA ALA A 295 18.14 7.55 -26.21
C ALA A 295 19.00 8.81 -26.37
N MET A 296 20.20 8.65 -26.89
CA MET A 296 21.14 9.76 -27.11
C MET A 296 21.81 9.67 -28.48
N PRO A 297 22.05 10.79 -29.14
CA PRO A 297 22.74 10.81 -30.43
C PRO A 297 24.24 10.45 -30.26
N GLU A 298 24.80 9.72 -31.23
CA GLU A 298 26.16 9.16 -31.18
C GLU A 298 27.31 10.20 -31.08
N HIS A 299 27.04 11.45 -31.35
CA HIS A 299 28.03 12.51 -31.36
C HIS A 299 28.33 13.09 -29.97
N LEU A 300 27.50 12.84 -28.95
CA LEU A 300 27.72 13.30 -27.60
C LEU A 300 28.99 12.69 -26.99
N THR A 301 29.62 13.43 -26.07
CA THR A 301 30.68 12.90 -25.22
C THR A 301 30.06 12.25 -23.95
N ALA A 302 30.82 11.39 -23.28
CA ALA A 302 30.39 10.77 -22.03
C ALA A 302 30.05 11.80 -20.93
N GLY A 303 30.75 12.93 -20.90
CA GLY A 303 30.44 14.01 -19.96
C GLY A 303 29.11 14.67 -20.26
N GLU A 304 28.84 15.00 -21.54
CA GLU A 304 27.57 15.58 -21.99
C GLU A 304 26.40 14.59 -21.77
N ALA A 305 26.60 13.29 -22.01
CA ALA A 305 25.61 12.26 -21.75
C ALA A 305 25.25 12.17 -20.25
N ILE A 306 26.24 12.22 -19.35
CA ILE A 306 25.98 12.23 -17.90
C ILE A 306 25.27 13.51 -17.47
N ASP A 307 25.61 14.66 -18.05
CA ASP A 307 24.92 15.91 -17.71
C ASP A 307 23.48 15.88 -18.23
N HIS A 308 23.21 15.29 -19.37
CA HIS A 308 21.88 15.08 -19.91
C HIS A 308 21.03 14.15 -19.03
N LEU A 309 21.60 13.04 -18.53
CA LEU A 309 20.93 12.16 -17.57
C LEU A 309 20.53 12.88 -16.28
N ARG A 310 21.35 13.81 -15.80
CA ARG A 310 21.04 14.61 -14.61
C ARG A 310 19.91 15.62 -14.84
N GLU A 311 19.74 16.09 -16.06
CA GLU A 311 18.68 17.02 -16.44
C GLU A 311 17.34 16.31 -16.67
N LEU A 312 17.39 15.09 -17.19
CA LEU A 312 16.20 14.28 -17.44
C LEU A 312 15.63 13.69 -16.15
N GLU A 313 16.47 13.47 -15.12
CA GLU A 313 16.08 12.76 -13.89
C GLU A 313 15.27 11.49 -14.15
N PRO A 314 15.75 10.58 -15.05
CA PRO A 314 14.96 9.43 -15.50
C PRO A 314 14.66 8.47 -14.37
N ASP A 315 13.63 7.70 -14.52
CA ASP A 315 13.22 6.70 -13.55
C ASP A 315 14.31 5.66 -13.27
N ALA A 316 14.28 5.09 -12.07
CA ALA A 316 15.29 4.14 -11.60
C ALA A 316 15.30 2.85 -12.43
N GLU A 317 14.16 2.46 -12.98
CA GLU A 317 13.99 1.21 -13.73
C GLU A 317 14.57 1.26 -15.12
N THR A 318 14.54 2.42 -15.79
CA THR A 318 14.98 2.60 -17.18
C THR A 318 16.42 3.09 -17.32
N ILE A 319 17.07 3.54 -16.24
CA ILE A 319 18.42 4.16 -16.28
C ILE A 319 19.57 3.19 -16.56
N TYR A 320 19.37 1.87 -16.51
CA TYR A 320 20.47 0.90 -16.62
C TYR A 320 21.22 0.96 -17.93
N TYR A 321 20.55 1.30 -19.03
CA TYR A 321 21.09 1.41 -20.37
C TYR A 321 20.79 2.76 -20.99
N VAL A 322 21.73 3.26 -21.78
CA VAL A 322 21.54 4.40 -22.69
C VAL A 322 21.65 3.86 -24.10
N TYR A 323 20.62 4.03 -24.87
CA TYR A 323 20.57 3.62 -26.26
C TYR A 323 21.14 4.73 -27.13
N VAL A 324 22.02 4.38 -28.05
CA VAL A 324 22.63 5.34 -28.96
C VAL A 324 21.93 5.24 -30.29
N THR A 325 21.38 6.37 -30.73
CA THR A 325 20.66 6.44 -32.01
C THR A 325 21.37 7.34 -33.02
N THR A 326 21.11 7.07 -34.27
CA THR A 326 21.45 7.98 -35.37
C THR A 326 20.44 9.13 -35.46
N ASP A 327 20.73 10.13 -36.29
CA ASP A 327 19.85 11.30 -36.47
C ASP A 327 18.45 10.92 -37.03
N ASP A 328 18.31 9.74 -37.64
CA ASP A 328 17.07 9.18 -38.18
C ASP A 328 16.45 8.14 -37.21
N GLY A 329 16.82 8.15 -35.92
CA GLY A 329 16.23 7.36 -34.86
C GLY A 329 16.63 5.88 -34.85
N LYS A 330 17.56 5.44 -35.73
CA LYS A 330 17.96 4.02 -35.77
C LYS A 330 18.89 3.68 -34.63
N LEU A 331 18.71 2.50 -34.09
CA LEU A 331 19.56 1.97 -33.04
C LEU A 331 20.97 1.69 -33.56
N ALA A 332 21.96 2.45 -33.08
CA ALA A 332 23.37 2.34 -33.44
C ALA A 332 24.21 1.62 -32.37
N GLY A 333 23.79 1.67 -31.12
CA GLY A 333 24.53 1.04 -30.03
C GLY A 333 23.81 1.13 -28.70
N VAL A 334 24.42 0.54 -27.68
CA VAL A 334 23.99 0.62 -26.29
C VAL A 334 25.18 0.84 -25.35
N LEU A 335 24.95 1.57 -24.29
CA LEU A 335 25.90 1.82 -23.22
C LEU A 335 25.26 1.46 -21.89
N SER A 336 26.02 0.86 -21.00
CA SER A 336 25.59 0.80 -19.59
C SER A 336 25.95 2.12 -18.89
N LEU A 337 25.21 2.46 -17.83
CA LEU A 337 25.56 3.58 -16.95
C LEU A 337 26.99 3.44 -16.41
N ARG A 338 27.46 2.20 -16.17
CA ARG A 338 28.83 1.91 -15.76
C ARG A 338 29.83 2.36 -16.82
N ASP A 339 29.57 2.14 -18.10
CA ASP A 339 30.48 2.49 -19.19
C ASP A 339 30.62 4.01 -19.30
N LEU A 340 29.53 4.76 -19.12
CA LEU A 340 29.55 6.21 -19.04
C LEU A 340 30.38 6.74 -17.86
N ILE A 341 30.19 6.16 -16.66
CA ILE A 341 30.91 6.57 -15.45
C ILE A 341 32.41 6.31 -15.55
N VAL A 342 32.81 5.21 -16.21
CA VAL A 342 34.24 4.81 -16.36
C VAL A 342 34.92 5.55 -17.51
N ALA A 343 34.17 5.99 -18.53
CA ALA A 343 34.72 6.73 -19.65
C ALA A 343 35.29 8.11 -19.24
N GLN A 344 36.27 8.60 -19.97
CA GLN A 344 36.69 9.98 -19.77
C GLN A 344 35.62 10.95 -20.29
N PRO A 345 35.34 12.06 -19.59
CA PRO A 345 34.26 12.97 -19.96
C PRO A 345 34.31 13.49 -21.41
N THR A 346 35.49 13.56 -22.00
CA THR A 346 35.70 14.03 -23.38
C THR A 346 35.63 12.93 -24.43
N THR A 347 35.41 11.68 -24.05
CA THR A 347 35.33 10.54 -24.97
C THR A 347 33.94 10.52 -25.63
N PRO A 348 33.86 10.50 -26.98
CA PRO A 348 32.57 10.33 -27.64
C PRO A 348 31.90 9.01 -27.28
N ILE A 349 30.58 9.02 -27.03
CA ILE A 349 29.84 7.80 -26.63
C ILE A 349 29.90 6.69 -27.71
N ARG A 350 29.96 7.04 -28.98
CA ARG A 350 30.17 6.10 -30.09
C ARG A 350 31.47 5.26 -30.00
N ASP A 351 32.46 5.72 -29.24
CA ASP A 351 33.76 5.05 -29.10
C ASP A 351 33.77 4.06 -27.91
N VAL A 352 32.78 4.14 -27.04
CA VAL A 352 32.61 3.29 -25.84
C VAL A 352 31.36 2.40 -25.89
N MET A 353 30.40 2.71 -26.77
CA MET A 353 29.19 1.91 -26.93
C MET A 353 29.45 0.51 -27.48
N ILE A 354 28.61 -0.42 -27.14
CA ILE A 354 28.49 -1.72 -27.81
C ILE A 354 27.72 -1.46 -29.10
N ARG A 355 28.37 -1.68 -30.22
CA ARG A 355 27.76 -1.53 -31.56
C ARG A 355 26.94 -2.75 -31.91
N GLU A 356 25.85 -2.55 -32.69
CA GLU A 356 24.95 -3.63 -33.08
C GLU A 356 24.46 -4.41 -31.85
N PRO A 357 23.76 -3.75 -30.90
CA PRO A 357 23.30 -4.41 -29.69
C PRO A 357 22.27 -5.50 -30.04
N VAL A 358 22.12 -6.48 -29.16
CA VAL A 358 21.05 -7.45 -29.25
C VAL A 358 19.73 -6.70 -29.13
N ALA A 359 18.82 -6.88 -30.08
CA ALA A 359 17.52 -6.24 -30.17
C ALA A 359 16.48 -7.29 -30.63
N VAL A 360 15.22 -7.04 -30.34
CA VAL A 360 14.08 -7.82 -30.82
C VAL A 360 13.24 -6.98 -31.78
N GLY A 361 12.59 -7.64 -32.74
CA GLY A 361 11.65 -6.95 -33.61
C GLY A 361 10.33 -6.69 -32.92
N ILE A 362 9.64 -5.62 -33.27
CA ILE A 362 8.36 -5.21 -32.64
C ILE A 362 7.27 -6.31 -32.66
N ASN A 363 7.34 -7.25 -33.62
CA ASN A 363 6.43 -8.39 -33.75
C ASN A 363 7.04 -9.69 -33.22
N ALA A 364 8.15 -9.67 -32.48
CA ALA A 364 8.69 -10.86 -31.80
C ALA A 364 7.70 -11.32 -30.72
N ASP A 365 7.52 -12.64 -30.59
CA ASP A 365 6.63 -13.16 -29.55
C ASP A 365 7.29 -13.12 -28.15
N GLU A 366 6.47 -13.23 -27.09
CA GLU A 366 6.90 -13.18 -25.69
C GLU A 366 7.97 -14.23 -25.35
N ASP A 367 7.88 -15.46 -25.92
CA ASP A 367 8.85 -16.53 -25.72
C ASP A 367 10.22 -16.13 -26.31
N GLU A 368 10.26 -15.50 -27.49
CA GLU A 368 11.48 -15.00 -28.12
C GLU A 368 12.11 -13.88 -27.29
N VAL A 369 11.31 -12.94 -26.78
CA VAL A 369 11.77 -11.84 -25.90
C VAL A 369 12.40 -12.42 -24.65
N ALA A 370 11.68 -13.31 -23.94
CA ALA A 370 12.17 -13.96 -22.73
C ALA A 370 13.44 -14.77 -22.95
N GLU A 371 13.54 -15.51 -24.10
CA GLU A 371 14.75 -16.27 -24.46
C GLU A 371 15.94 -15.33 -24.67
N VAL A 372 15.77 -14.21 -25.34
CA VAL A 372 16.82 -13.23 -25.60
C VAL A 372 17.31 -12.59 -24.29
N VAL A 373 16.38 -12.11 -23.44
CA VAL A 373 16.69 -11.53 -22.13
C VAL A 373 17.47 -12.53 -21.27
N ALA A 374 16.98 -13.76 -21.17
CA ALA A 374 17.61 -14.82 -20.36
C ALA A 374 18.98 -15.24 -20.94
N HIS A 375 19.10 -15.41 -22.26
CA HIS A 375 20.31 -15.89 -22.90
C HIS A 375 21.49 -14.90 -22.75
N TYR A 376 21.20 -13.62 -22.91
CA TYR A 376 22.21 -12.57 -22.83
C TYR A 376 22.33 -11.93 -21.45
N SER A 377 21.45 -12.31 -20.50
CA SER A 377 21.39 -11.73 -19.14
C SER A 377 21.21 -10.21 -19.18
N LEU A 378 20.29 -9.75 -20.00
CA LEU A 378 19.97 -8.33 -20.16
C LEU A 378 19.03 -7.88 -19.04
N LEU A 379 19.14 -6.61 -18.64
CA LEU A 379 18.17 -5.95 -17.77
C LEU A 379 17.02 -5.31 -18.57
N ALA A 380 17.27 -4.98 -19.84
CA ALA A 380 16.28 -4.56 -20.79
C ALA A 380 16.77 -4.89 -22.22
N VAL A 381 15.85 -5.20 -23.12
CA VAL A 381 16.14 -5.45 -24.53
C VAL A 381 15.44 -4.39 -25.41
N PRO A 382 16.17 -3.73 -26.33
CA PRO A 382 15.57 -2.74 -27.22
C PRO A 382 14.69 -3.41 -28.27
N VAL A 383 13.54 -2.79 -28.51
CA VAL A 383 12.55 -3.17 -29.53
C VAL A 383 12.74 -2.27 -30.75
N VAL A 384 12.82 -2.85 -31.93
CA VAL A 384 13.04 -2.10 -33.17
C VAL A 384 12.02 -2.47 -34.25
N ASP A 385 11.73 -1.52 -35.12
CA ASP A 385 10.91 -1.74 -36.30
C ASP A 385 11.70 -2.43 -37.45
N GLU A 386 11.05 -2.66 -38.62
CA GLU A 386 11.65 -3.25 -39.81
C GLU A 386 12.82 -2.41 -40.37
N HIS A 387 12.95 -1.15 -39.97
CA HIS A 387 13.96 -0.21 -40.44
C HIS A 387 15.07 0.02 -39.41
N ASN A 388 15.04 -0.75 -38.33
CA ASN A 388 15.93 -0.65 -37.18
C ASN A 388 15.78 0.69 -36.41
N VAL A 389 14.61 1.30 -36.47
CA VAL A 389 14.27 2.45 -35.60
C VAL A 389 13.92 1.93 -34.23
N LEU A 390 14.46 2.56 -33.17
CA LEU A 390 14.16 2.21 -31.79
C LEU A 390 12.74 2.65 -31.45
N MET A 391 11.91 1.70 -31.05
CA MET A 391 10.49 1.92 -30.72
C MET A 391 10.24 1.94 -29.23
N GLY A 392 10.95 1.09 -28.46
CA GLY A 392 10.80 0.93 -27.03
C GLY A 392 11.85 -0.02 -26.45
N ILE A 393 11.63 -0.43 -25.24
CA ILE A 393 12.41 -1.46 -24.57
C ILE A 393 11.47 -2.42 -23.83
N VAL A 394 11.85 -3.69 -23.69
CA VAL A 394 11.20 -4.62 -22.75
C VAL A 394 12.15 -4.87 -21.62
N THR A 395 11.70 -4.67 -20.39
CA THR A 395 12.51 -4.85 -19.19
C THR A 395 12.61 -6.34 -18.79
N VAL A 396 13.50 -6.67 -17.86
CA VAL A 396 13.71 -8.07 -17.47
C VAL A 396 12.55 -8.62 -16.64
N ASP A 397 11.89 -7.80 -15.85
CA ASP A 397 10.72 -8.14 -15.03
C ASP A 397 9.53 -8.49 -15.90
N ASP A 398 9.17 -7.67 -16.91
CA ASP A 398 8.10 -7.96 -17.87
C ASP A 398 8.39 -9.25 -18.66
N ALA A 399 9.63 -9.39 -19.17
CA ALA A 399 10.04 -10.62 -19.83
C ALA A 399 9.99 -11.85 -18.93
N LEU A 400 10.22 -11.71 -17.61
CA LEU A 400 10.11 -12.82 -16.65
C LEU A 400 8.65 -13.13 -16.30
N ASP A 401 7.79 -12.13 -16.31
CA ASP A 401 6.37 -12.28 -16.00
C ASP A 401 5.65 -13.22 -16.96
N THR A 402 6.07 -13.28 -18.22
CA THR A 402 5.53 -14.20 -19.21
C THR A 402 5.86 -15.66 -18.91
N VAL A 403 7.05 -15.95 -18.33
CA VAL A 403 7.52 -17.32 -18.06
C VAL A 403 7.26 -17.78 -16.63
N ILE A 404 6.95 -16.89 -15.68
CA ILE A 404 6.66 -17.25 -14.29
C ILE A 404 5.18 -17.67 -14.16
N PRO A 405 4.88 -18.92 -13.75
CA PRO A 405 3.51 -19.36 -13.57
C PRO A 405 2.77 -18.49 -12.52
N ASN A 406 1.57 -18.01 -12.81
CA ASN A 406 0.72 -17.21 -11.91
C ASN A 406 0.56 -17.81 -10.50
N ALA A 407 0.65 -19.15 -10.37
CA ALA A 407 0.63 -19.82 -9.07
C ALA A 407 1.91 -19.57 -8.22
N TRP A 408 2.97 -19.06 -8.81
CA TRP A 408 4.21 -18.71 -8.12
C TRP A 408 4.24 -17.24 -7.75
N LYS A 409 3.70 -16.35 -8.58
CA LYS A 409 3.52 -14.94 -8.28
C LYS A 409 2.78 -14.76 -6.94
N LYS A 410 1.72 -15.55 -6.68
CA LYS A 410 0.93 -15.54 -5.43
C LYS A 410 1.57 -16.26 -4.22
N ARG A 411 2.73 -16.91 -4.36
CA ARG A 411 3.34 -17.75 -3.32
C ARG A 411 4.71 -17.29 -2.83
N LEU A 412 5.32 -16.31 -3.44
CA LEU A 412 6.58 -15.78 -2.93
C LEU A 412 6.29 -15.03 -1.63
N PRO A 413 6.72 -15.56 -0.45
CA PRO A 413 6.65 -14.75 0.75
C PRO A 413 7.60 -13.57 0.55
N HIS A 414 7.17 -12.37 0.89
CA HIS A 414 7.96 -11.14 0.88
C HIS A 414 9.18 -11.22 1.83
N VAL A 415 10.12 -12.14 1.55
CA VAL A 415 11.23 -12.49 2.47
C VAL A 415 12.49 -11.66 2.18
N PHE A 416 12.53 -10.89 1.09
CA PHE A 416 13.77 -10.23 0.63
C PHE A 416 13.72 -8.71 0.48
N SER A 417 12.71 -8.01 0.97
CA SER A 417 12.79 -6.56 1.07
C SER A 417 13.54 -6.17 2.35
N ARG A 418 14.78 -5.75 2.23
CA ARG A 418 15.52 -5.02 3.26
C ARG A 418 15.59 -3.55 2.91
#